data_95a5d745532687bdf95dd4f55600e05e
#
_entry.id   95a5d745532687bdf95dd4f55600e05e
#
_cell.length_a   1.000
_cell.length_b   1.000
_cell.length_c   1.000
_cell.angle_alpha   90.00
_cell.angle_beta   90.00
_cell.angle_gamma   90.00
#
_symmetry.space_group_name_H-M   'P 1'
#
loop_
_entity.id
_entity.type
_entity.pdbx_description
1 polymer ?
#
loop_
_entity_poly.entity_id
_entity_poly.type
_entity_poly.pdbx_seq_one_letter_code
_entity_poly.pdbx_strand_id
1 'polypeptide(L)'
;MKSVKEHAPLRVSFGEDGRLECGCDEAGRGCLAGPVVAAAVILPPTFYHPLLFDSKQLSEHQRDTLRPIIEEAALAWGVGIVSPEEIDEINILQASFLAMHRAIDDLLLRPELLLIDGNRFKPYHDIPHECIVKGDATFASIAAASILAKTHRDELMLAEDALYPGYGFAGHKGYPTQAHRRAIADLGPSPIHRMTFRLV
;
A
#
# COMPACT_ATOMS: atom_id res chain seq x y z
N MET A 1 -8.74 -18.73 -21.99
CA MET A 1 -7.60 -18.45 -21.10
C MET A 1 -6.85 -17.24 -21.65
N LYS A 2 -6.91 -16.09 -20.97
CA LYS A 2 -6.06 -14.96 -21.34
C LYS A 2 -4.64 -15.33 -20.98
N SER A 3 -3.71 -15.28 -21.93
CA SER A 3 -2.30 -15.52 -21.70
C SER A 3 -1.81 -14.58 -20.58
N VAL A 4 -1.20 -15.16 -19.54
CA VAL A 4 -0.41 -14.39 -18.58
C VAL A 4 0.65 -13.69 -19.41
N LYS A 5 0.65 -12.35 -19.42
CA LYS A 5 1.74 -11.59 -20.04
C LYS A 5 3.00 -11.93 -19.23
N GLU A 6 3.98 -12.56 -19.88
CA GLU A 6 5.30 -12.70 -19.28
C GLU A 6 5.87 -11.31 -19.04
N HIS A 7 6.05 -10.97 -17.78
CA HIS A 7 6.75 -9.75 -17.36
C HIS A 7 8.22 -10.08 -17.11
N ALA A 8 9.10 -9.13 -17.37
CA ALA A 8 10.49 -9.28 -16.95
C ALA A 8 10.53 -9.52 -15.43
N PRO A 9 11.39 -10.41 -14.92
CA PRO A 9 11.48 -10.67 -13.49
C PRO A 9 11.87 -9.39 -12.74
N LEU A 10 11.21 -9.17 -11.59
CA LEU A 10 11.54 -8.05 -10.73
C LEU A 10 12.94 -8.22 -10.14
N ARG A 11 13.64 -7.11 -9.94
CA ARG A 11 14.92 -7.10 -9.24
C ARG A 11 14.71 -7.46 -7.77
N VAL A 12 15.56 -8.32 -7.25
CA VAL A 12 15.51 -8.74 -5.84
C VAL A 12 16.34 -7.83 -4.93
N SER A 13 17.29 -7.08 -5.51
CA SER A 13 18.17 -6.16 -4.78
C SER A 13 18.44 -4.90 -5.60
N PHE A 14 18.61 -3.78 -4.91
CA PHE A 14 19.05 -2.49 -5.46
C PHE A 14 20.57 -2.46 -5.66
N GLY A 15 21.32 -2.90 -4.64
CA GLY A 15 22.77 -2.99 -4.63
C GLY A 15 23.29 -4.43 -4.67
N GLU A 16 24.63 -4.58 -4.68
CA GLU A 16 25.34 -5.88 -4.65
C GLU A 16 26.01 -6.15 -3.30
N ASP A 17 25.82 -5.26 -2.31
CA ASP A 17 26.52 -5.26 -1.03
C ASP A 17 25.88 -6.14 0.05
N GLY A 18 24.77 -6.81 -0.27
CA GLY A 18 24.10 -7.75 0.64
C GLY A 18 23.37 -7.11 1.81
N ARG A 19 23.13 -5.78 1.77
CA ARG A 19 22.34 -5.07 2.79
C ARG A 19 20.91 -5.62 2.89
N LEU A 20 20.34 -5.49 4.09
CA LEU A 20 18.90 -5.71 4.31
C LEU A 20 18.11 -4.56 3.71
N GLU A 21 17.57 -4.78 2.53
CA GLU A 21 16.76 -3.80 1.79
C GLU A 21 15.27 -4.01 2.10
N CYS A 22 14.59 -2.90 2.43
CA CYS A 22 13.16 -2.89 2.71
C CYS A 22 12.41 -2.11 1.63
N GLY A 23 11.49 -2.76 0.93
CA GLY A 23 10.57 -2.10 0.02
C GLY A 23 9.37 -1.51 0.76
N CYS A 24 8.99 -0.27 0.41
CA CYS A 24 7.83 0.43 0.99
C CYS A 24 6.92 0.96 -0.12
N ASP A 25 5.62 0.78 0.06
CA ASP A 25 4.58 1.34 -0.80
C ASP A 25 3.31 1.63 0.01
N GLU A 26 2.41 2.47 -0.53
CA GLU A 26 1.15 2.82 0.11
C GLU A 26 -0.07 2.60 -0.79
N ALA A 27 -1.22 2.38 -0.15
CA ALA A 27 -2.53 2.29 -0.78
C ALA A 27 -3.52 3.30 -0.19
N GLY A 28 -4.40 3.85 -1.04
CA GLY A 28 -5.49 4.69 -0.58
C GLY A 28 -5.25 6.20 -0.63
N ARG A 29 -4.19 6.70 -1.23
CA ARG A 29 -3.93 8.17 -1.34
C ARG A 29 -5.05 8.94 -2.00
N GLY A 30 -5.56 8.45 -3.13
CA GLY A 30 -6.60 9.12 -3.92
C GLY A 30 -8.03 8.84 -3.48
N CYS A 31 -8.25 8.19 -2.35
CA CYS A 31 -9.58 7.85 -1.85
C CYS A 31 -10.23 9.02 -1.14
N LEU A 32 -11.57 9.14 -1.25
CA LEU A 32 -12.36 10.14 -0.54
C LEU A 32 -12.68 9.72 0.91
N ALA A 33 -12.57 8.40 1.19
CA ALA A 33 -12.89 7.83 2.48
C ALA A 33 -11.89 6.73 2.87
N GLY A 34 -11.78 6.49 4.17
CA GLY A 34 -10.93 5.48 4.76
C GLY A 34 -9.46 5.89 4.91
N PRO A 35 -8.65 5.05 5.56
CA PRO A 35 -7.26 5.33 5.87
C PRO A 35 -6.37 5.31 4.63
N VAL A 36 -5.18 5.89 4.75
CA VAL A 36 -4.02 5.51 3.97
C VAL A 36 -3.27 4.40 4.71
N VAL A 37 -2.91 3.35 3.99
CA VAL A 37 -2.21 2.18 4.53
C VAL A 37 -0.92 1.99 3.76
N ALA A 38 0.19 1.87 4.45
CA ALA A 38 1.47 1.52 3.87
C ALA A 38 1.95 0.16 4.38
N ALA A 39 2.82 -0.48 3.63
CA ALA A 39 3.54 -1.65 4.08
C ALA A 39 5.03 -1.50 3.83
N ALA A 40 5.81 -2.19 4.65
CA ALA A 40 7.25 -2.31 4.58
C ALA A 40 7.60 -3.80 4.54
N VAL A 41 8.42 -4.24 3.58
CA VAL A 41 8.72 -5.67 3.36
C VAL A 41 10.20 -5.88 3.10
N ILE A 42 10.83 -6.79 3.86
CA ILE A 42 12.17 -7.30 3.64
C ILE A 42 12.05 -8.73 3.11
N LEU A 43 12.41 -8.94 1.86
CA LEU A 43 12.39 -10.27 1.25
C LEU A 43 13.77 -10.94 1.31
N PRO A 44 13.82 -12.27 1.40
CA PRO A 44 15.08 -12.98 1.18
C PRO A 44 15.55 -12.81 -0.27
N PRO A 45 16.88 -12.76 -0.53
CA PRO A 45 17.42 -12.54 -1.89
C PRO A 45 17.06 -13.64 -2.90
N THR A 46 16.59 -14.77 -2.41
CA THR A 46 16.15 -15.91 -3.23
C THR A 46 14.66 -15.89 -3.53
N PHE A 47 13.91 -14.90 -3.02
CA PHE A 47 12.46 -14.86 -3.22
C PHE A 47 12.11 -14.63 -4.68
N TYR A 48 11.29 -15.51 -5.22
CA TYR A 48 10.71 -15.39 -6.54
C TYR A 48 9.28 -15.93 -6.55
N HIS A 49 8.37 -15.20 -7.14
CA HIS A 49 7.02 -15.70 -7.42
C HIS A 49 6.54 -15.18 -8.79
N PRO A 50 6.05 -16.06 -9.69
CA PRO A 50 5.73 -15.69 -11.07
C PRO A 50 4.56 -14.70 -11.20
N LEU A 51 3.69 -14.60 -10.19
CA LEU A 51 2.59 -13.65 -10.15
C LEU A 51 2.97 -12.32 -9.47
N LEU A 52 4.15 -12.22 -8.83
CA LEU A 52 4.55 -10.99 -8.16
C LEU A 52 4.87 -9.92 -9.20
N PHE A 53 4.04 -8.90 -9.23
CA PHE A 53 4.15 -7.76 -10.13
C PHE A 53 3.34 -6.57 -9.58
N ASP A 54 3.34 -5.43 -10.27
CA ASP A 54 2.53 -4.25 -9.96
C ASP A 54 1.11 -4.64 -9.53
N SER A 55 0.76 -4.35 -8.29
CA SER A 55 -0.51 -4.73 -7.66
C SER A 55 -1.75 -4.23 -8.41
N LYS A 56 -1.60 -3.14 -9.17
CA LYS A 56 -2.68 -2.53 -9.96
C LYS A 56 -3.03 -3.33 -11.22
N GLN A 57 -2.11 -4.20 -11.67
CA GLN A 57 -2.31 -5.10 -12.81
C GLN A 57 -2.83 -6.48 -12.38
N LEU A 58 -2.81 -6.77 -11.08
CA LEU A 58 -3.33 -8.02 -10.51
C LEU A 58 -4.83 -7.89 -10.21
N SER A 59 -5.57 -8.97 -10.41
CA SER A 59 -6.94 -9.09 -9.88
C SER A 59 -6.93 -9.15 -8.35
N GLU A 60 -8.07 -8.84 -7.72
CA GLU A 60 -8.23 -8.97 -6.27
C GLU A 60 -7.85 -10.39 -5.81
N HIS A 61 -8.39 -11.43 -6.47
CA HIS A 61 -8.07 -12.82 -6.18
C HIS A 61 -6.57 -13.15 -6.26
N GLN A 62 -5.84 -12.59 -7.24
CA GLN A 62 -4.39 -12.80 -7.33
C GLN A 62 -3.64 -12.12 -6.19
N ARG A 63 -4.06 -10.92 -5.77
CA ARG A 63 -3.48 -10.25 -4.61
C ARG A 63 -3.75 -11.01 -3.31
N ASP A 64 -4.97 -11.50 -3.13
CA ASP A 64 -5.35 -12.30 -1.95
C ASP A 64 -4.59 -13.64 -1.88
N THR A 65 -4.30 -14.23 -3.05
CA THR A 65 -3.44 -15.43 -3.13
C THR A 65 -1.99 -15.11 -2.77
N LEU A 66 -1.46 -13.95 -3.20
CA LEU A 66 -0.07 -13.58 -2.97
C LEU A 66 0.19 -13.11 -1.54
N ARG A 67 -0.79 -12.49 -0.88
CA ARG A 67 -0.62 -11.96 0.49
C ARG A 67 -0.05 -12.98 1.46
N PRO A 68 -0.67 -14.15 1.71
CA PRO A 68 -0.12 -15.12 2.65
C PRO A 68 1.24 -15.68 2.22
N ILE A 69 1.52 -15.79 0.92
CA ILE A 69 2.82 -16.22 0.41
C ILE A 69 3.91 -15.20 0.75
N ILE A 70 3.61 -13.90 0.62
CA ILE A 70 4.53 -12.82 0.96
C ILE A 70 4.75 -12.79 2.48
N GLU A 71 3.68 -12.83 3.27
CA GLU A 71 3.71 -12.79 4.74
C GLU A 71 4.55 -13.95 5.32
N GLU A 72 4.45 -15.16 4.74
CA GLU A 72 5.20 -16.35 5.16
C GLU A 72 6.67 -16.31 4.70
N ALA A 73 6.93 -15.81 3.50
CA ALA A 73 8.27 -15.85 2.90
C ALA A 73 9.15 -14.66 3.30
N ALA A 74 8.58 -13.53 3.70
CA ALA A 74 9.33 -12.34 4.08
C ALA A 74 10.18 -12.58 5.33
N LEU A 75 11.40 -12.02 5.35
CA LEU A 75 12.24 -11.98 6.55
C LEU A 75 11.62 -11.11 7.63
N ALA A 76 10.96 -10.01 7.23
CA ALA A 76 10.13 -9.18 8.05
C ALA A 76 9.15 -8.39 7.17
N TRP A 77 7.99 -8.09 7.72
CA TRP A 77 7.02 -7.18 7.13
C TRP A 77 6.27 -6.43 8.23
N GLY A 78 5.78 -5.25 7.91
CA GLY A 78 4.99 -4.43 8.80
C GLY A 78 3.98 -3.59 8.03
N VAL A 79 2.92 -3.15 8.72
CA VAL A 79 1.82 -2.35 8.17
C VAL A 79 1.60 -1.10 9.01
N GLY A 80 1.58 0.05 8.35
CA GLY A 80 1.28 1.33 8.98
C GLY A 80 -0.03 1.91 8.46
N ILE A 81 -0.87 2.38 9.37
CA ILE A 81 -2.20 2.93 9.10
C ILE A 81 -2.24 4.36 9.60
N VAL A 82 -2.79 5.27 8.78
CA VAL A 82 -3.10 6.65 9.17
C VAL A 82 -4.56 6.92 8.86
N SER A 83 -5.29 7.37 9.88
CA SER A 83 -6.74 7.54 9.83
C SER A 83 -7.18 8.71 8.94
N PRO A 84 -8.45 8.79 8.55
CA PRO A 84 -9.02 9.94 7.85
C PRO A 84 -8.84 11.27 8.61
N GLU A 85 -8.99 11.25 9.93
CA GLU A 85 -8.82 12.43 10.79
C GLU A 85 -7.37 12.93 10.74
N GLU A 86 -6.40 12.03 10.90
CA GLU A 86 -4.98 12.38 10.79
C GLU A 86 -4.62 12.90 9.38
N ILE A 87 -5.23 12.31 8.33
CA ILE A 87 -5.04 12.80 6.94
C ILE A 87 -5.53 14.24 6.81
N ASP A 88 -6.68 14.57 7.41
CA ASP A 88 -7.24 15.92 7.37
C ASP A 88 -6.38 16.93 8.16
N GLU A 89 -5.71 16.49 9.23
CA GLU A 89 -4.81 17.33 10.03
C GLU A 89 -3.47 17.62 9.32
N ILE A 90 -2.84 16.60 8.75
CA ILE A 90 -1.45 16.72 8.26
C ILE A 90 -1.33 16.71 6.72
N ASN A 91 -2.38 16.56 5.99
CA ASN A 91 -2.57 16.30 4.56
C ASN A 91 -2.07 14.92 4.09
N ILE A 92 -2.54 14.51 2.91
CA ILE A 92 -2.29 13.15 2.38
C ILE A 92 -0.81 12.85 2.09
N LEU A 93 -0.01 13.85 1.73
CA LEU A 93 1.42 13.63 1.47
C LEU A 93 2.14 13.27 2.78
N GLN A 94 1.92 14.04 3.83
CA GLN A 94 2.53 13.77 5.14
C GLN A 94 1.96 12.49 5.76
N ALA A 95 0.67 12.22 5.56
CA ALA A 95 0.03 11.00 6.01
C ALA A 95 0.61 9.74 5.32
N SER A 96 0.94 9.81 4.03
CA SER A 96 1.61 8.71 3.33
C SER A 96 3.00 8.43 3.92
N PHE A 97 3.78 9.47 4.21
CA PHE A 97 5.08 9.29 4.86
C PHE A 97 4.94 8.72 6.28
N LEU A 98 3.97 9.21 7.04
CA LEU A 98 3.68 8.71 8.39
C LEU A 98 3.26 7.23 8.36
N ALA A 99 2.42 6.84 7.40
CA ALA A 99 2.03 5.44 7.23
C ALA A 99 3.24 4.55 6.92
N MET A 100 4.14 4.99 6.03
CA MET A 100 5.39 4.26 5.76
C MET A 100 6.28 4.18 6.99
N HIS A 101 6.44 5.27 7.74
CA HIS A 101 7.21 5.27 9.00
C HIS A 101 6.63 4.25 10.00
N ARG A 102 5.30 4.24 10.20
CA ARG A 102 4.62 3.25 11.06
C ARG A 102 4.81 1.81 10.58
N ALA A 103 4.82 1.59 9.26
CA ALA A 103 5.09 0.27 8.69
C ALA A 103 6.55 -0.18 8.96
N ILE A 104 7.51 0.75 8.91
CA ILE A 104 8.91 0.46 9.23
C ILE A 104 9.08 0.23 10.75
N ASP A 105 8.36 1.00 11.59
CA ASP A 105 8.37 0.81 13.06
C ASP A 105 7.84 -0.59 13.46
N ASP A 106 6.93 -1.16 12.68
CA ASP A 106 6.32 -2.49 12.90
C ASP A 106 7.24 -3.66 12.48
N LEU A 107 8.37 -3.39 11.81
CA LEU A 107 9.31 -4.42 11.40
C LEU A 107 10.05 -5.02 12.60
N LEU A 108 10.14 -6.36 12.65
CA LEU A 108 10.94 -7.08 13.64
C LEU A 108 12.46 -7.07 13.34
N LEU A 109 12.84 -6.68 12.11
CA LEU A 109 14.23 -6.54 11.68
C LEU A 109 14.48 -5.10 11.24
N ARG A 110 15.61 -4.52 11.65
CA ARG A 110 16.02 -3.18 11.21
C ARG A 110 16.58 -3.24 9.78
N PRO A 111 15.99 -2.54 8.81
CA PRO A 111 16.55 -2.42 7.47
C PRO A 111 17.80 -1.52 7.45
N GLU A 112 18.66 -1.76 6.46
CA GLU A 112 19.88 -0.97 6.21
C GLU A 112 19.72 -0.03 5.01
N LEU A 113 18.68 -0.25 4.18
CA LEU A 113 18.28 0.60 3.07
C LEU A 113 16.77 0.52 2.88
N LEU A 114 16.13 1.67 2.68
CA LEU A 114 14.72 1.76 2.32
C LEU A 114 14.58 2.02 0.82
N LEU A 115 13.76 1.22 0.13
CA LEU A 115 13.36 1.40 -1.26
C LEU A 115 11.90 1.87 -1.29
N ILE A 116 11.68 3.11 -1.65
CA ILE A 116 10.38 3.77 -1.55
C ILE A 116 9.74 3.86 -2.93
N ASP A 117 8.50 3.38 -3.09
CA ASP A 117 7.74 3.68 -4.31
C ASP A 117 7.42 5.17 -4.39
N GLY A 118 7.77 5.81 -5.53
CA GLY A 118 7.52 7.22 -5.75
C GLY A 118 8.77 8.06 -5.91
N ASN A 119 8.60 9.40 -5.79
CA ASN A 119 9.65 10.38 -6.03
C ASN A 119 9.97 11.26 -4.83
N ARG A 120 9.34 11.02 -3.69
CA ARG A 120 9.51 11.80 -2.44
C ARG A 120 9.32 10.90 -1.23
N PHE A 121 10.15 11.14 -0.23
CA PHE A 121 10.04 10.52 1.08
C PHE A 121 10.57 11.47 2.16
N LYS A 122 10.03 11.38 3.36
CA LYS A 122 10.59 12.07 4.53
C LYS A 122 11.59 11.12 5.19
N PRO A 123 12.87 11.50 5.35
CA PRO A 123 13.87 10.63 5.96
C PRO A 123 13.37 9.96 7.25
N TYR A 124 13.70 8.70 7.40
CA TYR A 124 13.37 7.89 8.56
C TYR A 124 14.64 7.58 9.36
N HIS A 125 14.79 8.28 10.48
CA HIS A 125 15.99 8.20 11.32
C HIS A 125 17.30 8.33 10.51
N ASP A 126 18.27 7.45 10.77
CA ASP A 126 19.59 7.36 10.14
C ASP A 126 19.64 6.31 9.00
N ILE A 127 18.49 5.74 8.59
CA ILE A 127 18.45 4.74 7.54
C ILE A 127 18.41 5.45 6.18
N PRO A 128 19.37 5.17 5.28
CA PRO A 128 19.37 5.70 3.93
C PRO A 128 18.16 5.20 3.13
N HIS A 129 17.71 6.01 2.17
CA HIS A 129 16.59 5.64 1.32
C HIS A 129 16.81 6.03 -0.14
N GLU A 130 16.18 5.27 -1.03
CA GLU A 130 16.11 5.55 -2.46
C GLU A 130 14.63 5.64 -2.88
N CYS A 131 14.26 6.74 -3.55
CA CYS A 131 12.93 6.90 -4.13
C CYS A 131 12.93 6.39 -5.57
N ILE A 132 12.04 5.45 -5.88
CA ILE A 132 12.01 4.76 -7.16
C ILE A 132 10.62 4.91 -7.78
N VAL A 133 10.53 5.69 -8.84
CA VAL A 133 9.27 5.86 -9.58
C VAL A 133 8.90 4.56 -10.26
N LYS A 134 7.68 4.06 -9.99
CA LYS A 134 7.20 2.73 -10.41
C LYS A 134 8.08 1.60 -9.86
N GLY A 135 8.47 1.74 -8.60
CA GLY A 135 9.28 0.76 -7.91
C GLY A 135 8.59 -0.60 -7.80
N ASP A 136 7.26 -0.62 -7.67
CA ASP A 136 6.40 -1.79 -7.67
C ASP A 136 6.48 -2.64 -8.97
N ALA A 137 6.87 -2.02 -10.08
CA ALA A 137 7.15 -2.71 -11.35
C ALA A 137 8.64 -3.04 -11.56
N THR A 138 9.50 -2.72 -10.60
CA THR A 138 10.96 -2.83 -10.73
C THR A 138 11.59 -3.73 -9.67
N PHE A 139 11.15 -3.60 -8.40
CA PHE A 139 11.73 -4.29 -7.25
C PHE A 139 10.70 -5.20 -6.56
N ALA A 140 11.10 -6.43 -6.27
CA ALA A 140 10.26 -7.43 -5.65
C ALA A 140 9.76 -7.02 -4.26
N SER A 141 10.61 -6.40 -3.44
CA SER A 141 10.24 -5.92 -2.10
C SER A 141 9.20 -4.80 -2.15
N ILE A 142 9.29 -3.88 -3.11
CA ILE A 142 8.29 -2.81 -3.30
C ILE A 142 6.98 -3.40 -3.83
N ALA A 143 7.03 -4.33 -4.80
CA ALA A 143 5.83 -5.01 -5.29
C ALA A 143 5.12 -5.80 -4.18
N ALA A 144 5.87 -6.46 -3.31
CA ALA A 144 5.32 -7.15 -2.14
C ALA A 144 4.66 -6.17 -1.17
N ALA A 145 5.32 -5.04 -0.87
CA ALA A 145 4.76 -3.97 -0.05
C ALA A 145 3.46 -3.41 -0.65
N SER A 146 3.43 -3.18 -1.96
CA SER A 146 2.23 -2.73 -2.69
C SER A 146 1.04 -3.68 -2.49
N ILE A 147 1.28 -4.99 -2.58
CA ILE A 147 0.26 -6.02 -2.37
C ILE A 147 -0.22 -6.03 -0.91
N LEU A 148 0.68 -6.00 0.07
CA LEU A 148 0.29 -5.98 1.48
C LEU A 148 -0.47 -4.70 1.82
N ALA A 149 0.01 -3.53 1.44
CA ALA A 149 -0.69 -2.27 1.66
C ALA A 149 -2.11 -2.29 1.06
N LYS A 150 -2.24 -2.79 -0.17
CA LYS A 150 -3.53 -2.84 -0.88
C LYS A 150 -4.49 -3.84 -0.24
N THR A 151 -4.06 -5.04 0.08
CA THR A 151 -4.93 -6.09 0.63
C THR A 151 -5.36 -5.78 2.07
N HIS A 152 -4.45 -5.29 2.92
CA HIS A 152 -4.81 -4.83 4.27
C HIS A 152 -5.80 -3.66 4.24
N ARG A 153 -5.57 -2.70 3.33
CA ARG A 153 -6.52 -1.59 3.18
C ARG A 153 -7.89 -2.05 2.69
N ASP A 154 -7.94 -2.93 1.71
CA ASP A 154 -9.20 -3.43 1.17
C ASP A 154 -10.01 -4.19 2.24
N GLU A 155 -9.36 -4.95 3.10
CA GLU A 155 -9.96 -5.62 4.26
C GLU A 155 -10.58 -4.61 5.25
N LEU A 156 -9.86 -3.53 5.57
CA LEU A 156 -10.40 -2.45 6.40
C LEU A 156 -11.65 -1.82 5.75
N MET A 157 -11.63 -1.57 4.45
CA MET A 157 -12.77 -0.97 3.75
C MET A 157 -13.98 -1.91 3.66
N LEU A 158 -13.78 -3.23 3.71
CA LEU A 158 -14.88 -4.19 3.84
C LEU A 158 -15.53 -4.12 5.24
N ALA A 159 -14.73 -3.96 6.29
CA ALA A 159 -15.26 -3.75 7.65
C ALA A 159 -16.03 -2.42 7.75
N GLU A 160 -15.52 -1.35 7.13
CA GLU A 160 -16.20 -0.06 7.10
C GLU A 160 -17.51 -0.08 6.32
N ASP A 161 -17.63 -0.92 5.28
CA ASP A 161 -18.89 -1.08 4.52
C ASP A 161 -20.02 -1.65 5.41
N ALA A 162 -19.66 -2.55 6.32
CA ALA A 162 -20.62 -3.11 7.28
C ALA A 162 -21.06 -2.08 8.35
N LEU A 163 -20.16 -1.17 8.73
CA LEU A 163 -20.44 -0.12 9.72
C LEU A 163 -21.24 1.05 9.12
N TYR A 164 -20.99 1.37 7.86
CA TYR A 164 -21.61 2.49 7.14
C TYR A 164 -22.30 2.00 5.86
N PRO A 165 -23.43 1.29 5.97
CA PRO A 165 -24.13 0.76 4.81
C PRO A 165 -24.68 1.89 3.91
N GLY A 166 -24.74 1.63 2.62
CA GLY A 166 -25.29 2.55 1.61
C GLY A 166 -24.24 3.35 0.85
N TYR A 167 -23.00 3.45 1.33
CA TYR A 167 -21.91 4.09 0.59
C TYR A 167 -21.28 3.20 -0.47
N GLY A 168 -21.30 1.87 -0.27
CA GLY A 168 -20.74 0.89 -1.21
C GLY A 168 -19.22 0.74 -1.12
N PHE A 169 -18.64 0.92 0.08
CA PHE A 169 -17.20 0.82 0.32
C PHE A 169 -16.62 -0.55 -0.05
N ALA A 170 -17.39 -1.62 0.10
CA ALA A 170 -16.99 -2.97 -0.32
C ALA A 170 -16.63 -3.03 -1.82
N GLY A 171 -17.34 -2.27 -2.66
CA GLY A 171 -17.10 -2.25 -4.11
C GLY A 171 -15.92 -1.36 -4.50
N HIS A 172 -16.02 -0.08 -4.20
CA HIS A 172 -15.06 0.93 -4.66
C HIS A 172 -13.95 1.27 -3.65
N LYS A 173 -13.95 0.65 -2.46
CA LYS A 173 -12.90 0.82 -1.44
C LYS A 173 -12.57 2.30 -1.10
N GLY A 174 -13.59 3.18 -1.17
CA GLY A 174 -13.45 4.62 -0.89
C GLY A 174 -12.91 5.46 -2.07
N TYR A 175 -12.62 4.88 -3.23
CA TYR A 175 -12.18 5.63 -4.41
C TYR A 175 -13.27 6.54 -4.96
N PRO A 176 -12.92 7.66 -5.66
CA PRO A 176 -13.84 8.69 -6.11
C PRO A 176 -14.67 8.28 -7.35
N THR A 177 -15.33 7.14 -7.27
CA THR A 177 -16.24 6.66 -8.33
C THR A 177 -17.52 7.51 -8.38
N GLN A 178 -18.24 7.46 -9.51
CA GLN A 178 -19.51 8.13 -9.63
C GLN A 178 -20.53 7.62 -8.60
N ALA A 179 -20.52 6.31 -8.33
CA ALA A 179 -21.39 5.70 -7.31
C ALA A 179 -21.08 6.25 -5.92
N HIS A 180 -19.78 6.36 -5.54
CA HIS A 180 -19.38 6.91 -4.26
C HIS A 180 -19.79 8.38 -4.10
N ARG A 181 -19.55 9.22 -5.12
CA ARG A 181 -19.96 10.63 -5.07
C ARG A 181 -21.48 10.80 -4.98
N ARG A 182 -22.25 9.93 -5.65
CA ARG A 182 -23.72 9.92 -5.54
C ARG A 182 -24.14 9.55 -4.13
N ALA A 183 -23.57 8.51 -3.54
CA ALA A 183 -23.87 8.12 -2.16
C ALA A 183 -23.58 9.27 -1.16
N ILE A 184 -22.46 9.98 -1.34
CA ILE A 184 -22.14 11.16 -0.51
C ILE A 184 -23.19 12.29 -0.72
N ALA A 185 -23.64 12.53 -1.94
CA ALA A 185 -24.65 13.55 -2.21
C ALA A 185 -26.00 13.20 -1.56
N ASP A 186 -26.38 11.92 -1.56
CA ASP A 186 -27.67 11.45 -1.04
C ASP A 186 -27.67 11.30 0.49
N LEU A 187 -26.56 10.83 1.10
CA LEU A 187 -26.46 10.47 2.51
C LEU A 187 -25.67 11.48 3.36
N GLY A 188 -24.95 12.39 2.71
CA GLY A 188 -23.91 13.20 3.37
C GLY A 188 -22.60 12.41 3.57
N PRO A 189 -21.54 13.04 4.09
CA PRO A 189 -20.30 12.33 4.40
C PRO A 189 -20.46 11.48 5.67
N SER A 190 -19.92 10.25 5.66
CA SER A 190 -19.77 9.41 6.85
C SER A 190 -18.54 9.85 7.67
N PRO A 191 -18.38 9.37 8.93
CA PRO A 191 -17.23 9.71 9.76
C PRO A 191 -15.86 9.37 9.17
N ILE A 192 -15.79 8.39 8.26
CA ILE A 192 -14.53 7.99 7.62
C ILE A 192 -14.20 8.77 6.34
N HIS A 193 -15.02 9.76 5.94
CA HIS A 193 -14.69 10.63 4.81
C HIS A 193 -13.62 11.65 5.18
N ARG A 194 -12.74 11.94 4.22
CA ARG A 194 -11.67 12.93 4.36
C ARG A 194 -12.22 14.31 4.02
N MET A 195 -12.53 15.08 5.04
CA MET A 195 -13.27 16.34 4.90
C MET A 195 -12.49 17.44 4.18
N THR A 196 -11.16 17.35 4.14
CA THR A 196 -10.31 18.27 3.37
C THR A 196 -10.24 17.93 1.87
N PHE A 197 -10.81 16.79 1.46
CA PHE A 197 -10.86 16.39 0.05
C PHE A 197 -12.14 16.94 -0.61
N ARG A 198 -12.07 17.12 -1.95
CA ARG A 198 -13.26 17.46 -2.73
C ARG A 198 -14.18 16.24 -2.86
N LEU A 199 -15.20 16.16 -2.01
CA LEU A 199 -16.10 15.01 -1.92
C LEU A 199 -17.10 14.95 -3.09
N VAL A 200 -17.62 16.09 -3.54
CA VAL A 200 -18.62 16.24 -4.61
C VAL A 200 -18.18 17.25 -5.65
#